data_3e1bca006337e03879a43230a6501a2c
#
_entry.id   3e1bca006337e03879a43230a6501a2c
#
_cell.length_a   1.000
_cell.length_b   1.000
_cell.length_c   1.000
_cell.angle_alpha   90.00
_cell.angle_beta   90.00
_cell.angle_gamma   90.00
#
_symmetry.space_group_name_H-M   'P 1'
#
loop_
_entity.id
_entity.type
_entity.pdbx_description
1 polymer ?
#
loop_
_entity_poly.entity_id
_entity_poly.type
_entity_poly.pdbx_seq_one_letter_code
_entity_poly.pdbx_strand_id
1 'polypeptide(L)'
;MKRILLAAAAAMMLSHPASAQRANYEQMVASHAAANGVPAELVHRVIVRESRYNPRAVSRGNYGMMQIKLATARGLGYTGTAQGLLDPHTNLTYAVKYLAGAYRVAGGNQNRAVSYYAGGYYYAAKRQGLTPRQQVRQAMVQPIAVEQISLFDANAQEIQRPVRQHRYRRHHR
;
A
#
# COMPACT_ATOMS: atom_id res chain seq x y z
N MET A 1 -20.07 -15.61 -58.05
CA MET A 1 -19.49 -14.45 -57.34
C MET A 1 -19.84 -14.59 -55.86
N LYS A 2 -18.90 -15.11 -55.06
CA LYS A 2 -19.10 -15.35 -53.62
C LYS A 2 -18.49 -14.18 -52.85
N ARG A 3 -19.32 -13.37 -52.16
CA ARG A 3 -18.87 -12.26 -51.28
C ARG A 3 -18.51 -12.84 -49.93
N ILE A 4 -17.23 -12.87 -49.62
CA ILE A 4 -16.71 -13.24 -48.29
C ILE A 4 -16.78 -11.96 -47.40
N LEU A 5 -17.70 -11.96 -46.44
CA LEU A 5 -17.78 -10.96 -45.39
C LEU A 5 -16.73 -11.30 -44.29
N LEU A 6 -15.63 -10.56 -44.25
CA LEU A 6 -14.70 -10.58 -43.11
C LEU A 6 -15.35 -9.83 -41.94
N ALA A 7 -15.82 -10.57 -40.95
CA ALA A 7 -16.19 -9.99 -39.65
C ALA A 7 -14.92 -9.76 -38.82
N ALA A 8 -14.45 -8.53 -38.73
CA ALA A 8 -13.40 -8.11 -37.82
C ALA A 8 -13.98 -8.11 -36.40
N ALA A 9 -13.69 -9.13 -35.62
CA ALA A 9 -13.97 -9.16 -34.20
C ALA A 9 -12.99 -8.20 -33.48
N ALA A 10 -13.40 -6.96 -33.24
CA ALA A 10 -12.71 -6.06 -32.33
C ALA A 10 -12.90 -6.56 -30.90
N ALA A 11 -11.91 -7.29 -30.38
CA ALA A 11 -11.83 -7.63 -28.96
C ALA A 11 -11.58 -6.34 -28.17
N MET A 12 -12.63 -5.69 -27.69
CA MET A 12 -12.55 -4.62 -26.71
C MET A 12 -11.99 -5.21 -25.42
N MET A 13 -10.71 -4.93 -25.15
CA MET A 13 -10.09 -5.15 -23.86
C MET A 13 -10.80 -4.26 -22.84
N LEU A 14 -11.83 -4.79 -22.18
CA LEU A 14 -12.49 -4.17 -21.05
C LEU A 14 -11.50 -4.20 -19.89
N SER A 15 -10.66 -3.15 -19.80
CA SER A 15 -9.85 -2.89 -18.63
C SER A 15 -10.81 -2.76 -17.45
N HIS A 16 -10.74 -3.71 -16.51
CA HIS A 16 -11.57 -3.67 -15.31
C HIS A 16 -11.24 -2.36 -14.57
N PRO A 17 -12.22 -1.50 -14.23
CA PRO A 17 -11.97 -0.19 -13.63
C PRO A 17 -11.13 -0.28 -12.34
N ALA A 18 -11.23 -1.38 -11.61
CA ALA A 18 -10.40 -1.64 -10.43
C ALA A 18 -8.91 -1.81 -10.73
N SER A 19 -8.55 -2.34 -11.90
CA SER A 19 -7.13 -2.52 -12.28
C SER A 19 -6.48 -1.20 -12.65
N ALA A 20 -7.20 -0.32 -13.35
CA ALA A 20 -6.71 1.03 -13.66
C ALA A 20 -6.59 1.88 -12.38
N GLN A 21 -7.54 1.78 -11.47
CA GLN A 21 -7.48 2.47 -10.18
C GLN A 21 -6.36 1.93 -9.28
N ARG A 22 -6.09 0.62 -9.31
CA ARG A 22 -4.95 0.02 -8.61
C ARG A 22 -3.63 0.66 -9.05
N ALA A 23 -3.39 0.79 -10.37
CA ALA A 23 -2.15 1.36 -10.90
C ALA A 23 -1.90 2.79 -10.40
N ASN A 24 -2.94 3.60 -10.21
CA ASN A 24 -2.82 4.97 -9.70
C ASN A 24 -2.34 5.04 -8.23
N TYR A 25 -2.54 3.98 -7.45
CA TYR A 25 -2.20 3.95 -6.02
C TYR A 25 -1.07 2.97 -5.69
N GLU A 26 -0.52 2.25 -6.67
CA GLU A 26 0.45 1.17 -6.45
C GLU A 26 1.67 1.64 -5.64
N GLN A 27 2.31 2.73 -6.07
CA GLN A 27 3.49 3.27 -5.39
C GLN A 27 3.17 3.75 -3.96
N MET A 28 2.03 4.42 -3.79
CA MET A 28 1.59 4.90 -2.47
C MET A 28 1.32 3.72 -1.53
N VAL A 29 0.60 2.70 -2.00
CA VAL A 29 0.32 1.48 -1.22
C VAL A 29 1.62 0.77 -0.85
N ALA A 30 2.54 0.58 -1.80
CA ALA A 30 3.83 -0.06 -1.56
C ALA A 30 4.63 0.67 -0.47
N SER A 31 4.70 2.01 -0.53
CA SER A 31 5.38 2.83 0.47
C SER A 31 4.78 2.66 1.88
N HIS A 32 3.45 2.76 2.01
CA HIS A 32 2.79 2.59 3.31
C HIS A 32 2.89 1.15 3.83
N ALA A 33 2.82 0.16 2.95
CA ALA A 33 2.98 -1.25 3.30
C ALA A 33 4.37 -1.53 3.86
N ALA A 34 5.42 -1.09 3.17
CA ALA A 34 6.81 -1.23 3.59
C ALA A 34 7.06 -0.53 4.94
N ALA A 35 6.61 0.72 5.09
CA ALA A 35 6.75 1.49 6.34
C ALA A 35 6.08 0.83 7.55
N ASN A 36 5.12 -0.07 7.34
CA ASN A 36 4.38 -0.76 8.41
C ASN A 36 4.67 -2.27 8.50
N GLY A 37 5.58 -2.79 7.70
CA GLY A 37 5.97 -4.21 7.70
C GLY A 37 4.83 -5.15 7.32
N VAL A 38 3.99 -4.76 6.36
CA VAL A 38 2.91 -5.61 5.83
C VAL A 38 3.08 -5.83 4.33
N PRO A 39 2.67 -7.00 3.78
CA PRO A 39 2.69 -7.21 2.35
C PRO A 39 1.79 -6.20 1.62
N ALA A 40 2.29 -5.57 0.54
CA ALA A 40 1.51 -4.62 -0.26
C ALA A 40 0.21 -5.26 -0.80
N GLU A 41 0.28 -6.53 -1.19
CA GLU A 41 -0.89 -7.29 -1.66
C GLU A 41 -1.98 -7.43 -0.59
N LEU A 42 -1.61 -7.54 0.69
CA LEU A 42 -2.58 -7.53 1.79
C LEU A 42 -3.31 -6.18 1.87
N VAL A 43 -2.60 -5.06 1.67
CA VAL A 43 -3.21 -3.72 1.65
C VAL A 43 -4.16 -3.60 0.45
N HIS A 44 -3.74 -4.03 -0.73
CA HIS A 44 -4.59 -4.04 -1.93
C HIS A 44 -5.87 -4.86 -1.72
N ARG A 45 -5.78 -6.05 -1.11
CA ARG A 45 -6.95 -6.89 -0.79
C ARG A 45 -7.95 -6.17 0.12
N VAL A 46 -7.47 -5.45 1.13
CA VAL A 46 -8.34 -4.67 2.02
C VAL A 46 -8.98 -3.52 1.24
N ILE A 47 -8.23 -2.76 0.44
CA ILE A 47 -8.75 -1.65 -0.37
C ILE A 47 -9.85 -2.13 -1.33
N VAL A 48 -9.62 -3.23 -2.05
CA VAL A 48 -10.62 -3.81 -2.96
C VAL A 48 -11.89 -4.19 -2.21
N ARG A 49 -11.76 -4.85 -1.06
CA ARG A 49 -12.88 -5.28 -0.23
C ARG A 49 -13.68 -4.11 0.31
N GLU A 50 -13.02 -3.05 0.78
CA GLU A 50 -13.64 -1.96 1.53
C GLU A 50 -14.25 -0.89 0.61
N SER A 51 -13.62 -0.56 -0.51
CA SER A 51 -14.07 0.55 -1.34
C SER A 51 -13.86 0.38 -2.86
N ARG A 52 -13.16 -0.68 -3.29
CA ARG A 52 -12.69 -0.83 -4.67
C ARG A 52 -11.90 0.39 -5.16
N TYR A 53 -11.00 0.91 -4.31
CA TYR A 53 -10.17 2.10 -4.55
C TYR A 53 -10.94 3.43 -4.61
N ASN A 54 -12.14 3.52 -4.09
CA ASN A 54 -12.85 4.79 -4.00
C ASN A 54 -12.34 5.61 -2.79
N PRO A 55 -11.56 6.69 -2.99
CA PRO A 55 -11.04 7.48 -1.88
C PRO A 55 -12.14 8.27 -1.15
N ARG A 56 -13.27 8.52 -1.82
CA ARG A 56 -14.39 9.27 -1.27
C ARG A 56 -15.48 8.38 -0.64
N ALA A 57 -15.21 7.09 -0.51
CA ALA A 57 -16.17 6.17 0.09
C ALA A 57 -16.46 6.56 1.55
N VAL A 58 -17.73 6.66 1.89
CA VAL A 58 -18.22 6.88 3.26
C VAL A 58 -19.35 5.92 3.52
N SER A 59 -19.23 5.07 4.54
CA SER A 59 -20.26 4.11 4.91
C SER A 59 -20.26 3.88 6.42
N ARG A 60 -21.39 4.12 7.06
CA ARG A 60 -21.60 3.82 8.50
C ARG A 60 -20.49 4.37 9.41
N GLY A 61 -19.99 5.58 9.12
CA GLY A 61 -18.93 6.23 9.88
C GLY A 61 -17.52 5.69 9.61
N ASN A 62 -17.34 4.92 8.50
CA ASN A 62 -16.03 4.54 7.96
C ASN A 62 -15.72 5.42 6.74
N TYR A 63 -14.45 5.76 6.54
CA TYR A 63 -14.01 6.78 5.59
C TYR A 63 -12.87 6.30 4.70
N GLY A 64 -12.94 6.71 3.44
CA GLY A 64 -11.86 6.59 2.46
C GLY A 64 -11.60 5.18 1.95
N MET A 65 -10.47 4.99 1.27
CA MET A 65 -10.15 3.77 0.53
C MET A 65 -10.19 2.50 1.39
N MET A 66 -9.72 2.57 2.62
CA MET A 66 -9.67 1.42 3.52
C MET A 66 -10.80 1.45 4.57
N GLN A 67 -11.78 2.35 4.46
CA GLN A 67 -12.95 2.43 5.34
C GLN A 67 -12.58 2.41 6.83
N ILE A 68 -11.64 3.28 7.24
CA ILE A 68 -11.25 3.41 8.64
C ILE A 68 -12.23 4.31 9.41
N LYS A 69 -12.52 3.97 10.67
CA LYS A 69 -13.30 4.82 11.57
C LYS A 69 -12.45 5.97 12.10
N LEU A 70 -13.07 7.15 12.26
CA LEU A 70 -12.40 8.30 12.88
C LEU A 70 -11.86 7.98 14.28
N ALA A 71 -12.61 7.25 15.10
CA ALA A 71 -12.16 6.85 16.43
C ALA A 71 -10.93 5.93 16.37
N THR A 72 -10.86 5.01 15.40
CA THR A 72 -9.71 4.14 15.19
C THR A 72 -8.49 4.94 14.76
N ALA A 73 -8.65 5.87 13.79
CA ALA A 73 -7.56 6.73 13.33
C ALA A 73 -7.04 7.62 14.49
N ARG A 74 -7.93 8.18 15.30
CA ARG A 74 -7.56 8.97 16.50
C ARG A 74 -6.77 8.14 17.51
N GLY A 75 -7.16 6.91 17.76
CA GLY A 75 -6.41 5.97 18.62
C GLY A 75 -5.00 5.67 18.11
N LEU A 76 -4.73 5.93 16.82
CA LEU A 76 -3.42 5.78 16.18
C LEU A 76 -2.65 7.10 16.02
N GLY A 77 -3.19 8.22 16.57
CA GLY A 77 -2.56 9.52 16.57
C GLY A 77 -3.08 10.51 15.53
N TYR A 78 -4.21 10.22 14.84
CA TYR A 78 -4.83 11.18 13.94
C TYR A 78 -5.52 12.31 14.72
N THR A 79 -5.20 13.56 14.37
CA THR A 79 -5.77 14.75 15.02
C THR A 79 -6.74 15.53 14.13
N GLY A 80 -6.87 15.12 12.86
CA GLY A 80 -7.71 15.80 11.87
C GLY A 80 -9.20 15.45 11.97
N THR A 81 -9.95 15.92 10.96
CA THR A 81 -11.39 15.69 10.84
C THR A 81 -11.72 14.38 10.10
N ALA A 82 -12.98 13.93 10.17
CA ALA A 82 -13.44 12.80 9.37
C ALA A 82 -13.22 13.01 7.86
N GLN A 83 -13.40 14.24 7.39
CA GLN A 83 -13.20 14.61 5.99
C GLN A 83 -11.75 14.42 5.54
N GLY A 84 -10.77 14.69 6.40
CA GLY A 84 -9.36 14.46 6.09
C GLY A 84 -9.01 12.98 5.84
N LEU A 85 -9.82 12.03 6.34
CA LEU A 85 -9.66 10.61 6.06
C LEU A 85 -10.12 10.21 4.64
N LEU A 86 -10.66 11.12 3.84
CA LEU A 86 -10.97 10.92 2.43
C LEU A 86 -9.74 11.20 1.54
N ASP A 87 -8.70 11.85 2.08
CA ASP A 87 -7.43 11.96 1.39
C ASP A 87 -6.73 10.58 1.36
N PRO A 88 -6.30 10.10 0.19
CA PRO A 88 -5.70 8.77 0.06
C PRO A 88 -4.47 8.54 0.93
N HIS A 89 -3.56 9.50 0.99
CA HIS A 89 -2.33 9.39 1.77
C HIS A 89 -2.63 9.34 3.26
N THR A 90 -3.49 10.24 3.75
CA THR A 90 -3.95 10.27 5.14
C THR A 90 -4.67 8.97 5.51
N ASN A 91 -5.55 8.48 4.63
CA ASN A 91 -6.27 7.22 4.85
C ASN A 91 -5.30 6.05 5.02
N LEU A 92 -4.37 5.88 4.08
CA LEU A 92 -3.37 4.81 4.12
C LEU A 92 -2.44 4.92 5.34
N THR A 93 -2.04 6.14 5.74
CA THR A 93 -1.19 6.36 6.93
C THR A 93 -1.78 5.68 8.17
N TYR A 94 -3.06 5.84 8.42
CA TYR A 94 -3.68 5.30 9.64
C TYR A 94 -4.29 3.91 9.43
N ALA A 95 -4.86 3.64 8.28
CA ALA A 95 -5.50 2.37 8.01
C ALA A 95 -4.49 1.23 7.81
N VAL A 96 -3.35 1.47 7.16
CA VAL A 96 -2.28 0.48 7.03
C VAL A 96 -1.62 0.21 8.38
N LYS A 97 -1.45 1.25 9.21
CA LYS A 97 -0.99 1.10 10.60
C LYS A 97 -1.94 0.22 11.44
N TYR A 98 -3.26 0.40 11.26
CA TYR A 98 -4.27 -0.47 11.88
C TYR A 98 -4.18 -1.91 11.37
N LEU A 99 -4.03 -2.08 10.04
CA LEU A 99 -3.86 -3.38 9.40
C LEU A 99 -2.60 -4.10 9.89
N ALA A 100 -1.50 -3.38 10.08
CA ALA A 100 -0.27 -3.94 10.62
C ALA A 100 -0.47 -4.52 12.03
N GLY A 101 -1.27 -3.87 12.87
CA GLY A 101 -1.70 -4.43 14.15
C GLY A 101 -2.48 -5.73 13.98
N ALA A 102 -3.46 -5.76 13.10
CA ALA A 102 -4.25 -6.93 12.77
C ALA A 102 -3.37 -8.09 12.23
N TYR A 103 -2.41 -7.78 11.36
CA TYR A 103 -1.50 -8.73 10.76
C TYR A 103 -0.57 -9.38 11.78
N ARG A 104 -0.01 -8.60 12.71
CA ARG A 104 0.81 -9.12 13.83
C ARG A 104 0.00 -10.04 14.73
N VAL A 105 -1.19 -9.62 15.16
CA VAL A 105 -2.10 -10.45 16.00
C VAL A 105 -2.54 -11.72 15.26
N ALA A 106 -2.61 -11.65 13.93
CA ALA A 106 -2.89 -12.81 13.08
C ALA A 106 -1.68 -13.77 12.93
N GLY A 107 -0.51 -13.45 13.50
CA GLY A 107 0.71 -14.23 13.32
C GLY A 107 1.19 -14.29 11.87
N GLY A 108 1.02 -13.21 11.10
CA GLY A 108 1.39 -13.15 9.68
C GLY A 108 0.37 -13.80 8.71
N ASN A 109 -0.73 -14.36 9.22
CA ASN A 109 -1.76 -14.94 8.36
C ASN A 109 -2.64 -13.86 7.74
N GLN A 110 -2.52 -13.67 6.42
CA GLN A 110 -3.21 -12.61 5.69
C GLN A 110 -4.75 -12.73 5.75
N ASN A 111 -5.30 -13.95 5.63
CA ASN A 111 -6.75 -14.15 5.68
C ASN A 111 -7.33 -13.76 7.04
N ARG A 112 -6.65 -14.17 8.10
CA ARG A 112 -7.01 -13.81 9.49
C ARG A 112 -6.84 -12.31 9.72
N ALA A 113 -5.79 -11.69 9.17
CA ALA A 113 -5.59 -10.24 9.24
C ALA A 113 -6.73 -9.44 8.60
N VAL A 114 -7.23 -9.86 7.43
CA VAL A 114 -8.40 -9.24 6.79
C VAL A 114 -9.64 -9.37 7.67
N SER A 115 -9.86 -10.53 8.30
CA SER A 115 -10.99 -10.73 9.23
C SER A 115 -10.86 -9.84 10.47
N TYR A 116 -9.65 -9.73 11.02
CA TYR A 116 -9.37 -8.86 12.18
C TYR A 116 -9.46 -7.37 11.81
N TYR A 117 -9.07 -6.98 10.62
CA TYR A 117 -9.26 -5.60 10.16
C TYR A 117 -10.74 -5.21 10.16
N ALA A 118 -11.59 -6.06 9.61
CA ALA A 118 -13.02 -5.78 9.50
C ALA A 118 -13.79 -5.88 10.84
N GLY A 119 -13.46 -6.90 11.65
CA GLY A 119 -14.18 -7.19 12.91
C GLY A 119 -13.54 -6.59 14.16
N GLY A 120 -12.33 -6.03 14.05
CA GLY A 120 -11.52 -5.63 15.19
C GLY A 120 -10.71 -6.79 15.78
N TYR A 121 -9.56 -6.46 16.35
CA TYR A 121 -8.63 -7.45 16.91
C TYR A 121 -8.30 -7.24 18.39
N TYR A 122 -9.01 -6.33 19.06
CA TYR A 122 -8.75 -5.99 20.46
C TYR A 122 -8.73 -7.20 21.38
N TYR A 123 -9.77 -8.04 21.34
CA TYR A 123 -9.84 -9.22 22.21
C TYR A 123 -8.81 -10.30 21.85
N ALA A 124 -8.47 -10.44 20.56
CA ALA A 124 -7.43 -11.35 20.12
C ALA A 124 -6.06 -10.88 20.62
N ALA A 125 -5.76 -9.59 20.50
CA ALA A 125 -4.55 -8.97 21.03
C ALA A 125 -4.44 -9.10 22.55
N LYS A 126 -5.54 -8.86 23.28
CA LYS A 126 -5.58 -9.00 24.74
C LYS A 126 -5.26 -10.43 25.20
N ARG A 127 -5.81 -11.44 24.53
CA ARG A 127 -5.51 -12.86 24.83
C ARG A 127 -4.02 -13.22 24.59
N GLN A 128 -3.35 -12.50 23.70
CA GLN A 128 -1.92 -12.70 23.41
C GLN A 128 -1.01 -11.81 24.27
N GLY A 129 -1.55 -11.08 25.25
CA GLY A 129 -0.79 -10.13 26.08
C GLY A 129 -0.33 -8.86 25.32
N LEU A 130 -0.84 -8.63 24.11
CA LEU A 130 -0.49 -7.48 23.30
C LEU A 130 -1.44 -6.32 23.62
N THR A 131 -0.96 -5.32 24.39
CA THR A 131 -1.76 -4.13 24.66
C THR A 131 -1.73 -3.16 23.46
N PRO A 132 -2.78 -2.33 23.24
CA PRO A 132 -2.81 -1.35 22.17
C PRO A 132 -1.61 -0.37 22.20
N ARG A 133 -1.16 0.04 23.40
CA ARG A 133 0.03 0.88 23.58
C ARG A 133 1.33 0.22 23.11
N GLN A 134 1.50 -1.07 23.41
CA GLN A 134 2.68 -1.83 22.97
C GLN A 134 2.67 -2.06 21.46
N GLN A 135 1.49 -2.23 20.86
CA GLN A 135 1.35 -2.39 19.39
C GLN A 135 1.75 -1.12 18.64
N VAL A 136 1.32 0.06 19.12
CA VAL A 136 1.72 1.35 18.54
C VAL A 136 3.22 1.58 18.72
N ARG A 137 3.77 1.28 19.89
CA ARG A 137 5.20 1.43 20.20
C ARG A 137 6.07 0.49 19.35
N GLN A 138 5.67 -0.78 19.17
CA GLN A 138 6.40 -1.73 18.33
C GLN A 138 6.35 -1.34 16.84
N ALA A 139 5.23 -0.77 16.37
CA ALA A 139 5.14 -0.24 15.02
C ALA A 139 6.05 0.98 14.77
N MET A 140 6.40 1.73 15.82
CA MET A 140 7.32 2.87 15.74
C MET A 140 8.80 2.49 15.91
N VAL A 141 9.09 1.29 16.41
CA VAL A 141 10.46 0.85 16.79
C VAL A 141 11.03 -0.17 15.80
N GLN A 142 10.28 -0.59 14.77
CA GLN A 142 10.90 -1.41 13.73
C GLN A 142 11.91 -0.56 12.96
N PRO A 143 13.23 -0.82 13.08
CA PRO A 143 14.22 -0.16 12.24
C PRO A 143 13.88 -0.51 10.79
N ILE A 144 13.87 0.50 9.93
CA ILE A 144 13.95 0.30 8.47
C ILE A 144 15.10 -0.69 8.29
N ALA A 145 14.81 -1.87 7.74
CA ALA A 145 15.80 -2.91 7.59
C ALA A 145 17.03 -2.30 6.91
N VAL A 146 18.20 -2.41 7.57
CA VAL A 146 19.47 -1.84 7.13
C VAL A 146 19.82 -2.28 5.70
N GLU A 147 19.23 -3.38 5.26
CA GLU A 147 19.33 -3.94 3.91
C GLU A 147 18.74 -3.02 2.81
N GLN A 148 17.75 -2.18 3.12
CA GLN A 148 17.21 -1.22 2.15
C GLN A 148 18.08 0.03 2.01
N ILE A 149 18.83 0.40 3.05
CA ILE A 149 19.77 1.52 2.98
C ILE A 149 20.95 1.18 2.08
N SER A 150 21.45 -0.07 2.14
CA SER A 150 22.57 -0.51 1.30
C SER A 150 22.24 -0.54 -0.20
N LEU A 151 20.97 -0.79 -0.57
CA LEU A 151 20.53 -0.75 -1.97
C LEU A 151 20.41 0.69 -2.50
N PHE A 152 20.06 1.65 -1.66
CA PHE A 152 20.05 3.08 -2.03
C PHE A 152 21.47 3.62 -2.21
N ASP A 153 22.42 3.25 -1.32
CA ASP A 153 23.83 3.66 -1.42
C ASP A 153 24.52 3.03 -2.62
N ALA A 154 24.23 1.76 -2.94
CA ALA A 154 24.77 1.08 -4.11
C ALA A 154 24.32 1.76 -5.42
N ASN A 155 23.06 2.18 -5.50
CA ASN A 155 22.52 2.86 -6.68
C ASN A 155 23.03 4.30 -6.81
N ALA A 156 23.29 4.99 -5.69
CA ALA A 156 23.88 6.34 -5.69
C ALA A 156 25.34 6.35 -6.15
N GLN A 157 26.10 5.28 -5.86
CA GLN A 157 27.49 5.14 -6.33
C GLN A 157 27.60 4.78 -7.82
N GLU A 158 26.59 4.10 -8.39
CA GLU A 158 26.57 3.77 -9.83
C GLU A 158 26.37 5.03 -10.70
N ILE A 159 25.64 6.02 -10.20
CA ILE A 159 25.38 7.29 -10.92
C ILE A 159 26.64 8.18 -10.96
N GLN A 160 27.62 7.97 -10.09
CA GLN A 160 28.86 8.80 -10.02
C GLN A 160 30.03 8.25 -10.82
N ARG A 161 29.87 7.17 -11.60
CA ARG A 161 30.97 6.69 -12.48
C ARG A 161 31.23 7.69 -13.60
N PRO A 162 32.43 8.25 -13.72
CA PRO A 162 32.75 9.19 -14.77
C PRO A 162 32.69 8.50 -16.14
N VAL A 163 31.96 9.12 -17.06
CA VAL A 163 31.88 8.67 -18.46
C VAL A 163 33.31 8.66 -19.05
N ARG A 164 33.81 7.49 -19.40
CA ARG A 164 35.08 7.35 -20.10
C ARG A 164 35.04 8.10 -21.41
N GLN A 165 35.72 9.25 -21.48
CA GLN A 165 35.89 9.98 -22.73
C GLN A 165 36.74 9.14 -23.71
N HIS A 166 36.09 8.63 -24.75
CA HIS A 166 36.80 8.09 -25.91
C HIS A 166 37.58 9.22 -26.59
N ARG A 167 38.92 9.21 -26.40
CA ARG A 167 39.85 10.04 -27.21
C ARG A 167 39.77 9.60 -28.67
N TYR A 168 39.15 10.39 -29.51
CA TYR A 168 39.27 10.30 -30.97
C TYR A 168 40.72 10.64 -31.37
N ARG A 169 41.54 9.61 -31.76
CA ARG A 169 42.81 9.81 -32.43
C ARG A 169 42.52 10.29 -33.85
N ARG A 170 42.73 11.56 -34.11
CA ARG A 170 42.86 12.06 -35.49
C ARG A 170 44.17 11.55 -36.06
N HIS A 171 44.11 10.70 -37.08
CA HIS A 171 45.23 10.48 -38.00
C HIS A 171 45.19 11.56 -39.06
N HIS A 172 46.18 12.43 -39.05
CA HIS A 172 46.55 13.26 -40.21
C HIS A 172 47.42 12.41 -41.12
N ARG A 173 47.03 12.31 -42.35
CA ARG A 173 47.85 12.26 -43.56
C ARG A 173 47.17 13.09 -44.62
#